data_166ce332a496102f933f84b87ebfea20
#
_entry.id   166ce332a496102f933f84b87ebfea20
#
_cell.length_a   1.000
_cell.length_b   1.000
_cell.length_c   1.000
_cell.angle_alpha   90.00
_cell.angle_beta   90.00
_cell.angle_gamma   90.00
#
_symmetry.space_group_name_H-M   'P 1'
#
loop_
_entity.id
_entity.type
_entity.pdbx_description
1 polymer ?
#
loop_
_entity_poly.entity_id
_entity_poly.type
_entity_poly.pdbx_seq_one_letter_code
_entity_poly.pdbx_strand_id
1 'polypeptide(L)'
;MLSGSRDWDASTAEQITSSGTKAFQLRIRAQLNAEFGFNQPFRSGGLSLACHAKGFASLLSGSYRVEVVPIRFPKRSRRNVVRQPSNDGAVAKRSTRVRLRPRADWHKRNFLTSVLIPPLFVKRADRPAAPQFPKVREGEICITWIGHASFLVQTHEVNILIDPIWSKWLKVIKRLKQPGFEIHHLPAIDFVLVTHAHFDHLDRRTLRRVAADQPIVVPIGVGNLVHDLGFHIVHELDYWQTIELGPLKISLTPCHHWGARFLADLHRDFGGFVIASNGRTLFHCGDSAYFPGFKEIGERYNIEVALLPIGAYEAPTGREVHMNPEEAVKAFLELGAETLIPMHYGTFRLGFEPLHEPPQRLLAAARSYGVEEKILVMTEGKPVVL
;
A
#
# COMPACT_ATOMS: atom_id res chain seq x y z
N MET A 1 43.48 18.42 18.07
CA MET A 1 43.38 17.75 19.37
C MET A 1 42.46 18.57 20.25
N LEU A 2 41.33 18.04 20.53
CA LEU A 2 40.53 18.11 21.75
C LEU A 2 39.13 17.56 21.43
N SER A 3 38.99 16.27 21.66
CA SER A 3 37.77 15.52 21.74
C SER A 3 37.04 15.94 23.02
N GLY A 4 35.81 16.42 22.93
CA GLY A 4 34.94 16.70 24.04
C GLY A 4 33.60 16.05 23.85
N SER A 5 33.54 14.74 24.10
CA SER A 5 32.27 14.05 24.35
C SER A 5 31.69 14.60 25.66
N ARG A 6 30.55 15.25 25.62
CA ARG A 6 29.77 15.55 26.83
C ARG A 6 28.78 14.40 27.04
N ASP A 7 29.15 13.55 27.99
CA ASP A 7 28.22 12.57 28.56
C ASP A 7 27.03 13.28 29.19
N TRP A 8 25.85 12.87 28.83
CA TRP A 8 24.60 13.32 29.43
C TRP A 8 24.40 12.50 30.71
N ASP A 9 24.45 13.21 31.86
CA ASP A 9 24.24 12.63 33.17
C ASP A 9 22.77 12.20 33.33
N ALA A 10 22.54 10.90 33.49
CA ALA A 10 21.23 10.29 33.72
C ALA A 10 20.58 10.75 35.05
N SER A 11 21.35 11.38 35.94
CA SER A 11 20.87 11.82 37.29
C SER A 11 19.87 12.98 37.24
N THR A 12 19.80 13.72 36.13
CA THR A 12 18.85 14.85 35.97
C THR A 12 17.42 14.39 35.58
N ALA A 13 17.21 13.12 35.26
CA ALA A 13 15.92 12.62 34.83
C ALA A 13 14.97 12.23 35.98
N GLU A 14 15.49 11.99 37.17
CA GLU A 14 14.69 11.47 38.31
C GLU A 14 13.95 12.51 39.15
N GLN A 15 14.16 13.80 38.95
CA GLN A 15 13.50 14.86 39.75
C GLN A 15 12.31 15.54 39.06
N ILE A 16 11.79 15.00 37.95
CA ILE A 16 10.70 15.66 37.23
C ILE A 16 9.36 15.03 37.62
N THR A 17 8.54 15.75 38.37
CA THR A 17 7.14 15.39 38.67
C THR A 17 6.29 15.34 37.40
N SER A 18 5.15 14.63 37.39
CA SER A 18 4.31 14.37 36.22
C SER A 18 3.90 15.61 35.40
N SER A 19 3.88 16.79 36.01
CA SER A 19 3.65 18.08 35.32
C SER A 19 4.91 18.61 34.62
N GLY A 20 6.09 18.33 35.15
CA GLY A 20 7.37 18.73 34.59
C GLY A 20 7.77 17.88 33.37
N THR A 21 7.34 16.62 33.32
CA THR A 21 7.70 15.69 32.22
C THR A 21 7.12 16.15 30.88
N LYS A 22 5.91 16.71 30.85
CA LYS A 22 5.31 17.26 29.62
C LYS A 22 6.04 18.52 29.14
N ALA A 23 6.43 19.40 30.04
CA ALA A 23 7.19 20.60 29.70
C ALA A 23 8.61 20.27 29.23
N PHE A 24 9.23 19.24 29.78
CA PHE A 24 10.55 18.74 29.37
C PHE A 24 10.53 18.06 28.00
N GLN A 25 9.55 17.20 27.74
CA GLN A 25 9.39 16.57 26.43
C GLN A 25 9.08 17.61 25.33
N LEU A 26 8.31 18.64 25.63
CA LEU A 26 8.05 19.75 24.72
C LEU A 26 9.33 20.57 24.45
N ARG A 27 10.18 20.75 25.44
CA ARG A 27 11.47 21.45 25.29
C ARG A 27 12.46 20.68 24.42
N ILE A 28 12.63 19.38 24.65
CA ILE A 28 13.52 18.53 23.85
C ILE A 28 13.06 18.49 22.38
N ARG A 29 11.76 18.38 22.12
CA ARG A 29 11.25 18.34 20.75
C ARG A 29 11.27 19.68 20.04
N ALA A 30 11.06 20.78 20.73
CA ALA A 30 11.29 22.11 20.17
C ALA A 30 12.76 22.31 19.76
N GLN A 31 13.68 21.78 20.55
CA GLN A 31 15.12 21.84 20.26
C GLN A 31 15.52 20.94 19.11
N LEU A 32 14.99 19.72 19.04
CA LEU A 32 15.20 18.81 17.92
C LEU A 32 14.61 19.35 16.60
N ASN A 33 13.43 19.97 16.64
CA ASN A 33 12.85 20.62 15.46
C ASN A 33 13.68 21.84 15.00
N ALA A 34 14.31 22.55 15.92
CA ALA A 34 15.18 23.67 15.60
C ALA A 34 16.53 23.23 15.02
N GLU A 35 17.10 22.13 15.53
CA GLU A 35 18.39 21.60 15.08
C GLU A 35 18.31 20.79 13.77
N PHE A 36 17.17 20.14 13.49
CA PHE A 36 17.01 19.25 12.35
C PHE A 36 15.99 19.71 11.29
N GLY A 37 15.45 20.92 11.41
CA GLY A 37 14.57 21.50 10.38
C GLY A 37 13.21 20.83 10.19
N PHE A 38 12.73 20.04 11.16
CA PHE A 38 11.45 19.35 11.06
C PHE A 38 10.26 20.33 11.25
N ASN A 39 9.58 20.63 10.16
CA ASN A 39 8.36 21.45 10.14
C ASN A 39 7.11 20.56 10.12
N GLN A 40 6.84 19.83 11.20
CA GLN A 40 5.63 19.01 11.33
C GLN A 40 4.84 19.41 12.59
N PRO A 41 3.51 19.52 12.50
CA PRO A 41 2.66 19.80 13.65
C PRO A 41 2.61 18.61 14.60
N PHE A 42 2.74 18.92 15.89
CA PHE A 42 2.86 17.98 16.97
C PHE A 42 1.50 17.59 17.56
N ARG A 43 1.19 16.31 17.67
CA ARG A 43 -0.01 15.82 18.39
C ARG A 43 0.36 15.03 19.64
N SER A 44 -0.04 15.51 20.81
CA SER A 44 -0.19 14.71 22.03
C SER A 44 -1.47 15.13 22.74
N GLY A 45 -2.37 14.20 22.99
CA GLY A 45 -3.51 14.38 23.88
C GLY A 45 -4.49 15.51 23.53
N GLY A 46 -4.86 15.65 22.23
CA GLY A 46 -5.88 16.61 21.80
C GLY A 46 -5.43 18.07 21.64
N LEU A 47 -4.15 18.37 21.86
CA LEU A 47 -3.55 19.69 21.65
C LEU A 47 -2.58 19.66 20.47
N SER A 48 -2.69 20.62 19.55
CA SER A 48 -1.75 20.83 18.45
C SER A 48 -0.93 22.10 18.72
N LEU A 49 0.38 21.98 18.66
CA LEU A 49 1.33 23.08 18.86
C LEU A 49 2.07 23.36 17.56
N ALA A 50 1.98 24.57 17.06
CA ALA A 50 2.81 25.04 15.94
C ALA A 50 3.90 25.97 16.51
N CYS A 51 5.18 25.59 16.35
CA CYS A 51 6.31 26.46 16.68
C CYS A 51 6.81 27.15 15.41
N HIS A 52 6.77 28.46 15.37
CA HIS A 52 7.45 29.28 14.38
C HIS A 52 8.79 29.75 14.96
N ALA A 53 9.89 29.24 14.44
CA ALA A 53 11.22 29.74 14.79
C ALA A 53 11.65 30.79 13.77
N LYS A 54 11.69 32.05 14.18
CA LYS A 54 12.42 33.13 13.48
C LYS A 54 13.61 33.54 14.33
N GLY A 55 14.81 33.42 13.79
CA GLY A 55 16.02 34.06 14.31
C GLY A 55 16.98 33.15 15.08
N PHE A 56 17.97 32.66 14.38
CA PHE A 56 19.07 31.85 14.87
C PHE A 56 20.31 32.73 15.10
N ALA A 57 20.45 33.38 16.23
CA ALA A 57 21.73 34.01 16.58
C ALA A 57 22.01 34.24 18.06
N SER A 58 21.21 33.76 19.02
CA SER A 58 21.46 34.13 20.45
C SER A 58 20.96 33.07 21.45
N LEU A 59 21.42 31.84 21.30
CA LEU A 59 20.85 30.67 22.00
C LEU A 59 21.72 30.13 23.18
N LEU A 60 22.68 30.88 23.69
CA LEU A 60 23.59 30.37 24.73
C LEU A 60 23.48 30.99 26.12
N SER A 61 22.57 31.92 26.36
CA SER A 61 22.41 32.50 27.72
C SER A 61 21.03 33.11 27.92
N GLY A 62 20.01 32.32 28.16
CA GLY A 62 18.71 32.87 28.51
C GLY A 62 17.62 31.83 28.68
N SER A 63 16.86 31.98 29.74
CA SER A 63 15.64 31.23 29.97
C SER A 63 14.57 31.63 28.95
N TYR A 64 14.20 30.71 28.05
CA TYR A 64 13.14 30.94 27.07
C TYR A 64 11.78 30.62 27.67
N ARG A 65 10.87 31.59 27.62
CA ARG A 65 9.45 31.40 27.89
C ARG A 65 8.79 30.92 26.61
N VAL A 66 8.35 29.66 26.55
CA VAL A 66 7.52 29.16 25.47
C VAL A 66 6.08 29.56 25.78
N GLU A 67 5.53 30.49 25.04
CA GLU A 67 4.11 30.82 25.10
C GLU A 67 3.31 29.75 24.36
N VAL A 68 2.54 28.98 25.09
CA VAL A 68 1.62 27.96 24.54
C VAL A 68 0.30 28.68 24.27
N VAL A 69 0.08 29.01 22.97
CA VAL A 69 -1.22 29.52 22.53
C VAL A 69 -2.12 28.33 22.21
N PRO A 70 -3.24 28.12 22.89
CA PRO A 70 -4.17 27.06 22.56
C PRO A 70 -4.84 27.37 21.22
N ILE A 71 -4.52 26.61 20.19
CA ILE A 71 -5.18 26.71 18.90
C ILE A 71 -6.54 26.02 19.03
N ARG A 72 -7.62 26.80 19.12
CA ARG A 72 -8.99 26.30 18.93
C ARG A 72 -9.15 25.95 17.46
N PHE A 73 -9.28 24.65 17.17
CA PHE A 73 -9.69 24.22 15.83
C PHE A 73 -11.12 24.73 15.57
N PRO A 74 -11.35 25.48 14.50
CA PRO A 74 -12.72 25.70 14.05
C PRO A 74 -13.33 24.34 13.73
N LYS A 75 -14.58 24.13 14.12
CA LYS A 75 -15.39 22.98 13.69
C LYS A 75 -15.20 22.88 12.19
N ARG A 76 -14.82 21.70 11.70
CA ARG A 76 -14.49 21.41 10.29
C ARG A 76 -15.40 22.16 9.33
N SER A 77 -15.00 23.35 8.91
CA SER A 77 -15.43 23.92 7.65
C SER A 77 -14.70 23.09 6.58
N ARG A 78 -15.42 22.64 5.59
CA ARG A 78 -14.85 22.01 4.39
C ARG A 78 -13.68 22.88 3.94
N ARG A 79 -12.47 22.39 4.00
CA ARG A 79 -11.32 23.10 3.45
C ARG A 79 -11.61 23.31 1.97
N ASN A 80 -11.78 24.55 1.58
CA ASN A 80 -11.68 24.97 0.20
C ASN A 80 -10.24 24.74 -0.22
N VAL A 81 -9.96 23.60 -0.80
CA VAL A 81 -8.78 23.42 -1.63
C VAL A 81 -9.04 24.33 -2.84
N VAL A 82 -8.26 25.37 -2.99
CA VAL A 82 -8.27 26.21 -4.18
C VAL A 82 -7.83 25.30 -5.32
N ARG A 83 -8.79 24.75 -6.04
CA ARG A 83 -8.56 24.03 -7.30
C ARG A 83 -8.30 25.08 -8.36
N GLN A 84 -7.13 25.03 -8.99
CA GLN A 84 -7.02 25.64 -10.31
C GLN A 84 -8.02 24.93 -11.23
N PRO A 85 -8.80 25.65 -12.03
CA PRO A 85 -9.76 25.03 -12.94
C PRO A 85 -8.98 24.25 -14.00
N SER A 86 -9.01 22.91 -13.94
CA SER A 86 -8.72 22.11 -15.11
C SER A 86 -9.90 22.27 -16.07
N ASN A 87 -9.61 22.62 -17.32
CA ASN A 87 -10.60 22.89 -18.36
C ASN A 87 -11.28 21.63 -18.92
N ASP A 88 -11.22 20.51 -18.18
CA ASP A 88 -11.83 19.25 -18.59
C ASP A 88 -13.07 19.02 -17.73
N GLY A 89 -14.25 19.25 -18.34
CA GLY A 89 -15.58 19.08 -17.74
C GLY A 89 -15.97 17.62 -17.40
N ALA A 90 -15.01 16.76 -17.11
CA ALA A 90 -15.25 15.41 -16.59
C ALA A 90 -15.24 15.44 -15.07
N VAL A 91 -16.41 15.40 -14.46
CA VAL A 91 -16.59 15.18 -13.03
C VAL A 91 -15.93 13.82 -12.69
N ALA A 92 -14.78 13.87 -12.03
CA ALA A 92 -14.12 12.68 -11.50
C ALA A 92 -15.12 11.95 -10.59
N LYS A 93 -15.70 10.85 -11.07
CA LYS A 93 -16.56 9.98 -10.26
C LYS A 93 -15.65 9.38 -9.18
N ARG A 94 -15.78 9.87 -7.94
CA ARG A 94 -15.17 9.26 -6.78
C ARG A 94 -15.53 7.77 -6.78
N SER A 95 -14.54 6.93 -6.47
CA SER A 95 -14.77 5.50 -6.19
C SER A 95 -16.03 5.32 -5.37
N THR A 96 -16.95 4.50 -5.86
CA THR A 96 -18.23 4.26 -5.19
C THR A 96 -17.96 3.43 -3.94
N ARG A 97 -18.15 4.02 -2.77
CA ARG A 97 -18.07 3.30 -1.49
C ARG A 97 -19.17 2.24 -1.45
N VAL A 98 -18.78 0.99 -1.53
CA VAL A 98 -19.70 -0.15 -1.48
C VAL A 98 -20.13 -0.37 -0.02
N ARG A 99 -21.44 -0.41 0.22
CA ARG A 99 -21.99 -0.93 1.48
C ARG A 99 -22.08 -2.44 1.34
N LEU A 100 -21.29 -3.19 2.10
CA LEU A 100 -21.39 -4.63 2.18
C LEU A 100 -22.79 -5.03 2.66
N ARG A 101 -23.58 -5.65 1.79
CA ARG A 101 -24.85 -6.30 2.16
C ARG A 101 -24.60 -7.81 2.16
N PRO A 102 -24.93 -8.53 3.25
CA PRO A 102 -24.86 -9.99 3.26
C PRO A 102 -25.73 -10.57 2.14
N ARG A 103 -25.18 -11.44 1.30
CA ARG A 103 -25.96 -12.18 0.31
C ARG A 103 -26.90 -13.17 0.99
N ALA A 104 -28.05 -13.45 0.34
CA ALA A 104 -29.08 -14.36 0.84
C ALA A 104 -28.57 -15.79 1.12
N ASP A 105 -27.49 -16.22 0.47
CA ASP A 105 -26.91 -17.58 0.58
C ASP A 105 -25.92 -17.70 1.74
N TRP A 106 -25.62 -16.61 2.44
CA TRP A 106 -24.64 -16.59 3.53
C TRP A 106 -24.98 -17.55 4.68
N HIS A 107 -26.25 -17.82 4.86
CA HIS A 107 -26.74 -18.73 5.89
C HIS A 107 -26.45 -20.22 5.62
N LYS A 108 -26.10 -20.60 4.37
CA LYS A 108 -25.88 -22.01 3.99
C LYS A 108 -24.43 -22.49 4.21
N ARG A 109 -23.43 -21.56 4.24
CA ARG A 109 -22.03 -21.89 4.47
C ARG A 109 -21.52 -21.10 5.66
N ASN A 110 -20.92 -21.78 6.62
CA ASN A 110 -20.38 -21.14 7.81
C ASN A 110 -18.93 -20.74 7.57
N PHE A 111 -18.64 -19.44 7.72
CA PHE A 111 -17.29 -18.90 7.55
C PHE A 111 -16.24 -19.67 8.37
N LEU A 112 -16.56 -20.01 9.64
CA LEU A 112 -15.67 -20.75 10.51
C LEU A 112 -15.30 -22.11 9.91
N THR A 113 -16.31 -22.92 9.51
CA THR A 113 -16.10 -24.28 9.01
C THR A 113 -15.64 -24.34 7.56
N SER A 114 -15.89 -23.33 6.75
CA SER A 114 -15.56 -23.33 5.34
C SER A 114 -14.30 -22.55 4.98
N VAL A 115 -13.95 -21.51 5.77
CA VAL A 115 -12.82 -20.63 5.48
C VAL A 115 -11.70 -20.76 6.52
N LEU A 116 -12.02 -20.76 7.83
CA LEU A 116 -10.98 -20.73 8.88
C LEU A 116 -10.45 -22.12 9.24
N ILE A 117 -11.33 -23.11 9.42
CA ILE A 117 -10.92 -24.45 9.89
C ILE A 117 -10.12 -25.24 8.84
N PRO A 118 -10.56 -25.38 7.57
CA PRO A 118 -9.86 -26.22 6.61
C PRO A 118 -8.39 -25.82 6.39
N PRO A 119 -8.02 -24.53 6.30
CA PRO A 119 -6.63 -24.12 6.19
C PRO A 119 -5.72 -24.57 7.33
N LEU A 120 -6.26 -24.81 8.53
CA LEU A 120 -5.45 -25.22 9.68
C LEU A 120 -4.79 -26.59 9.43
N PHE A 121 -5.44 -27.47 8.71
CA PHE A 121 -4.96 -28.83 8.38
C PHE A 121 -4.11 -28.88 7.12
N VAL A 122 -4.05 -27.80 6.33
CA VAL A 122 -3.19 -27.73 5.15
C VAL A 122 -1.74 -27.58 5.59
N LYS A 123 -0.88 -28.56 5.24
CA LYS A 123 0.57 -28.43 5.41
C LYS A 123 1.09 -27.42 4.38
N ARG A 124 1.84 -26.42 4.84
CA ARG A 124 2.53 -25.51 3.90
C ARG A 124 3.59 -26.29 3.15
N ALA A 125 3.79 -25.94 1.89
CA ALA A 125 4.91 -26.46 1.11
C ALA A 125 6.26 -26.15 1.81
N ASP A 126 7.30 -26.85 1.40
CA ASP A 126 8.66 -26.64 1.88
C ASP A 126 9.14 -25.19 1.64
N ARG A 127 10.26 -24.83 2.26
CA ARG A 127 10.85 -23.49 2.07
C ARG A 127 11.11 -23.23 0.58
N PRO A 128 10.76 -22.04 0.09
CA PRO A 128 11.07 -21.70 -1.29
C PRO A 128 12.59 -21.66 -1.50
N ALA A 129 13.02 -21.96 -2.71
CA ALA A 129 14.40 -21.77 -3.13
C ALA A 129 14.76 -20.27 -3.09
N ALA A 130 16.05 -19.97 -2.93
CA ALA A 130 16.52 -18.61 -3.12
C ALA A 130 16.26 -18.18 -4.57
N PRO A 131 15.64 -17.01 -4.79
CA PRO A 131 15.39 -16.51 -6.15
C PRO A 131 16.71 -16.14 -6.83
N GLN A 132 16.76 -16.35 -8.14
CA GLN A 132 17.84 -15.82 -8.98
C GLN A 132 17.29 -14.64 -9.76
N PHE A 133 17.50 -13.43 -9.23
CA PHE A 133 17.06 -12.23 -9.93
C PHE A 133 17.97 -11.97 -11.13
N PRO A 134 17.42 -11.82 -12.34
CA PRO A 134 18.18 -11.49 -13.53
C PRO A 134 18.68 -10.04 -13.45
N LYS A 135 19.75 -9.75 -14.19
CA LYS A 135 20.12 -8.36 -14.45
C LYS A 135 19.15 -7.80 -15.48
N VAL A 136 18.35 -6.82 -15.08
CA VAL A 136 17.37 -6.14 -15.95
C VAL A 136 18.13 -5.11 -16.81
N ARG A 137 17.87 -5.11 -18.12
CA ARG A 137 18.45 -4.16 -19.06
C ARG A 137 17.56 -2.93 -19.22
N GLU A 138 18.09 -1.89 -19.83
CA GLU A 138 17.30 -0.74 -20.21
C GLU A 138 16.16 -1.18 -21.15
N GLY A 139 14.94 -0.69 -20.92
CA GLY A 139 13.74 -1.09 -21.67
C GLY A 139 13.11 -2.41 -21.25
N GLU A 140 13.72 -3.18 -20.34
CA GLU A 140 13.13 -4.39 -19.76
C GLU A 140 12.46 -4.09 -18.41
N ILE A 141 11.46 -4.92 -18.06
CA ILE A 141 10.86 -4.97 -16.73
C ILE A 141 10.89 -6.41 -16.23
N CYS A 142 11.37 -6.62 -15.02
CA CYS A 142 11.35 -7.93 -14.39
C CYS A 142 10.30 -7.94 -13.27
N ILE A 143 9.39 -8.91 -13.30
CA ILE A 143 8.30 -9.07 -12.35
C ILE A 143 8.50 -10.37 -11.60
N THR A 144 8.45 -10.32 -10.27
CA THR A 144 8.49 -11.51 -9.41
C THR A 144 7.27 -11.52 -8.49
N TRP A 145 6.42 -12.51 -8.66
CA TRP A 145 5.26 -12.70 -7.80
C TRP A 145 5.68 -13.32 -6.45
N ILE A 146 5.43 -12.62 -5.36
CA ILE A 146 5.75 -13.08 -4.00
C ILE A 146 4.62 -13.94 -3.44
N GLY A 147 3.42 -13.75 -3.99
CA GLY A 147 2.17 -14.40 -3.60
C GLY A 147 1.11 -13.39 -3.20
N HIS A 148 -0.17 -13.76 -3.32
CA HIS A 148 -1.31 -12.87 -3.13
C HIS A 148 -1.26 -11.68 -4.10
N ALA A 149 -1.29 -10.44 -3.60
CA ALA A 149 -1.13 -9.21 -4.38
C ALA A 149 0.29 -8.63 -4.27
N SER A 150 1.26 -9.38 -3.70
CA SER A 150 2.62 -8.91 -3.46
C SER A 150 3.53 -9.17 -4.65
N PHE A 151 4.17 -8.12 -5.14
CA PHE A 151 5.12 -8.18 -6.26
C PHE A 151 6.40 -7.41 -5.99
N LEU A 152 7.52 -7.96 -6.46
CA LEU A 152 8.75 -7.23 -6.70
C LEU A 152 8.79 -6.91 -8.19
N VAL A 153 8.87 -5.63 -8.52
CA VAL A 153 9.01 -5.11 -9.88
C VAL A 153 10.38 -4.44 -9.97
N GLN A 154 11.18 -4.87 -10.93
CA GLN A 154 12.54 -4.38 -11.13
C GLN A 154 12.67 -3.80 -12.54
N THR A 155 13.23 -2.62 -12.65
CA THR A 155 13.70 -2.02 -13.90
C THR A 155 15.22 -2.00 -13.90
N HIS A 156 15.83 -1.46 -14.94
CA HIS A 156 17.27 -1.28 -14.97
C HIS A 156 17.81 -0.42 -13.80
N GLU A 157 17.00 0.52 -13.31
CA GLU A 157 17.43 1.53 -12.35
C GLU A 157 16.88 1.34 -10.95
N VAL A 158 15.69 0.75 -10.81
CA VAL A 158 14.96 0.72 -9.53
C VAL A 158 14.25 -0.59 -9.24
N ASN A 159 14.13 -0.91 -7.97
CA ASN A 159 13.38 -2.03 -7.42
C ASN A 159 12.16 -1.51 -6.63
N ILE A 160 10.98 -1.92 -7.03
CA ILE A 160 9.71 -1.50 -6.46
C ILE A 160 9.04 -2.68 -5.78
N LEU A 161 8.61 -2.52 -4.54
CA LEU A 161 7.89 -3.54 -3.80
C LEU A 161 6.43 -3.11 -3.60
N ILE A 162 5.48 -3.91 -4.09
CA ILE A 162 4.06 -3.58 -4.08
C ILE A 162 3.33 -4.53 -3.14
N ASP A 163 2.47 -3.99 -2.25
CA ASP A 163 1.63 -4.69 -1.28
C ASP A 163 2.38 -5.83 -0.55
N PRO A 164 3.55 -5.56 0.07
CA PRO A 164 4.43 -6.60 0.59
C PRO A 164 3.83 -7.34 1.78
N ILE A 165 3.69 -8.67 1.64
CA ILE A 165 3.19 -9.53 2.71
C ILE A 165 3.97 -10.84 2.81
N TRP A 166 4.69 -11.03 3.95
CA TRP A 166 5.38 -12.26 4.33
C TRP A 166 4.76 -12.93 5.55
N SER A 167 3.75 -12.30 6.15
CA SER A 167 3.08 -12.84 7.33
C SER A 167 2.45 -14.20 7.06
N LYS A 168 2.65 -15.12 8.01
CA LYS A 168 2.08 -16.48 7.99
C LYS A 168 0.60 -16.49 8.38
N TRP A 169 0.11 -15.39 8.92
CA TRP A 169 -1.25 -15.22 9.40
C TRP A 169 -1.73 -13.80 9.18
N LEU A 170 -2.92 -13.66 8.60
CA LEU A 170 -3.72 -12.44 8.57
C LEU A 170 -4.73 -12.53 9.72
N LYS A 171 -4.35 -12.01 10.91
CA LYS A 171 -5.15 -12.21 12.10
C LYS A 171 -5.43 -13.71 12.33
N VAL A 172 -6.64 -14.17 11.97
CA VAL A 172 -7.08 -15.56 12.13
C VAL A 172 -6.97 -16.40 10.85
N ILE A 173 -6.69 -15.77 9.70
CA ILE A 173 -6.60 -16.47 8.41
C ILE A 173 -5.17 -16.93 8.18
N LYS A 174 -4.99 -18.23 8.01
CA LYS A 174 -3.70 -18.85 7.77
C LYS A 174 -3.26 -18.69 6.32
N ARG A 175 -1.99 -18.29 6.10
CA ARG A 175 -1.36 -18.36 4.79
C ARG A 175 -1.18 -19.82 4.38
N LEU A 176 -1.59 -20.18 3.17
CA LEU A 176 -1.61 -21.58 2.68
C LEU A 176 -0.33 -21.94 1.94
N LYS A 177 0.20 -21.04 1.12
CA LYS A 177 1.47 -21.19 0.44
C LYS A 177 2.56 -20.37 1.11
N GLN A 178 3.82 -20.81 1.05
CA GLN A 178 4.95 -19.97 1.44
C GLN A 178 5.03 -18.74 0.51
N PRO A 179 5.60 -17.62 0.96
CA PRO A 179 6.02 -16.56 0.04
C PRO A 179 6.98 -17.12 -1.01
N GLY A 180 6.98 -16.59 -2.21
CA GLY A 180 7.81 -17.08 -3.32
C GLY A 180 9.31 -17.15 -3.01
N PHE A 181 9.76 -16.34 -2.03
CA PHE A 181 11.11 -16.40 -1.44
C PHE A 181 11.11 -15.80 -0.04
N GLU A 182 12.17 -16.02 0.72
CA GLU A 182 12.29 -15.45 2.06
C GLU A 182 12.68 -13.97 1.99
N ILE A 183 12.17 -13.14 2.91
CA ILE A 183 12.31 -11.68 2.88
C ILE A 183 13.77 -11.20 2.87
N HIS A 184 14.69 -11.99 3.43
CA HIS A 184 16.12 -11.65 3.44
C HIS A 184 16.82 -11.82 2.08
N HIS A 185 16.14 -12.39 1.09
CA HIS A 185 16.60 -12.43 -0.29
C HIS A 185 16.17 -11.22 -1.12
N LEU A 186 15.38 -10.29 -0.54
CA LEU A 186 15.04 -9.05 -1.25
C LEU A 186 16.31 -8.29 -1.66
N PRO A 187 16.39 -7.79 -2.89
CA PRO A 187 17.39 -6.79 -3.24
C PRO A 187 17.15 -5.50 -2.44
N ALA A 188 18.05 -4.53 -2.56
CA ALA A 188 17.78 -3.18 -2.08
C ALA A 188 16.50 -2.66 -2.74
N ILE A 189 15.58 -2.14 -1.96
CA ILE A 189 14.28 -1.62 -2.43
C ILE A 189 14.32 -0.11 -2.45
N ASP A 190 14.00 0.48 -3.59
CA ASP A 190 14.00 1.92 -3.80
C ASP A 190 12.65 2.54 -3.45
N PHE A 191 11.55 1.81 -3.70
CA PHE A 191 10.19 2.31 -3.46
C PHE A 191 9.28 1.20 -2.94
N VAL A 192 8.39 1.57 -2.01
CA VAL A 192 7.31 0.68 -1.55
C VAL A 192 5.96 1.31 -1.86
N LEU A 193 5.05 0.54 -2.43
CA LEU A 193 3.69 0.95 -2.76
C LEU A 193 2.70 0.09 -1.96
N VAL A 194 1.64 0.70 -1.43
CA VAL A 194 0.54 -0.03 -0.78
C VAL A 194 -0.79 0.50 -1.29
N THR A 195 -1.58 -0.37 -1.91
CA THR A 195 -2.82 -0.04 -2.61
C THR A 195 -3.96 0.38 -1.69
N HIS A 196 -4.05 -0.23 -0.51
CA HIS A 196 -5.06 0.11 0.49
C HIS A 196 -4.75 -0.50 1.87
N ALA A 197 -5.60 -0.21 2.86
CA ALA A 197 -5.30 -0.50 4.26
C ALA A 197 -5.66 -1.92 4.74
N HIS A 198 -6.20 -2.82 3.92
CA HIS A 198 -6.55 -4.18 4.32
C HIS A 198 -5.34 -4.97 4.81
N PHE A 199 -5.59 -5.99 5.67
CA PHE A 199 -4.51 -6.72 6.34
C PHE A 199 -3.67 -7.58 5.40
N ASP A 200 -4.19 -7.96 4.26
CA ASP A 200 -3.57 -8.76 3.21
C ASP A 200 -2.80 -7.92 2.16
N HIS A 201 -2.84 -6.58 2.27
CA HIS A 201 -2.07 -5.64 1.47
C HIS A 201 -1.12 -4.81 2.35
N LEU A 202 -1.61 -4.23 3.45
CA LEU A 202 -0.83 -3.47 4.39
C LEU A 202 -0.44 -4.34 5.60
N ASP A 203 0.59 -5.16 5.44
CA ASP A 203 1.16 -5.95 6.54
C ASP A 203 2.24 -5.18 7.28
N ARG A 204 1.86 -4.51 8.37
CA ARG A 204 2.79 -3.70 9.19
C ARG A 204 4.01 -4.48 9.70
N ARG A 205 3.90 -5.83 9.87
CA ARG A 205 5.03 -6.66 10.29
C ARG A 205 6.07 -6.79 9.19
N THR A 206 5.60 -7.02 7.97
CA THR A 206 6.47 -7.05 6.79
C THR A 206 7.02 -5.66 6.51
N LEU A 207 6.17 -4.63 6.47
CA LEU A 207 6.59 -3.26 6.19
C LEU A 207 7.68 -2.77 7.15
N ARG A 208 7.57 -3.07 8.45
CA ARG A 208 8.64 -2.73 9.43
C ARG A 208 9.97 -3.42 9.17
N ARG A 209 9.96 -4.58 8.49
CA ARG A 209 11.18 -5.33 8.15
C ARG A 209 11.83 -4.86 6.86
N VAL A 210 11.06 -4.28 5.96
CA VAL A 210 11.55 -3.74 4.68
C VAL A 210 11.78 -2.24 4.72
N ALA A 211 11.25 -1.56 5.73
CA ALA A 211 11.43 -0.13 5.89
C ALA A 211 12.92 0.22 6.12
N ALA A 212 13.38 1.20 5.36
CA ALA A 212 14.69 1.82 5.43
C ALA A 212 14.54 3.28 4.96
N ASP A 213 15.59 3.86 4.40
CA ASP A 213 15.56 5.26 3.94
C ASP A 213 14.72 5.50 2.66
N GLN A 214 14.10 4.45 2.09
CA GLN A 214 13.25 4.59 0.92
C GLN A 214 11.87 5.19 1.25
N PRO A 215 11.23 5.89 0.29
CA PRO A 215 9.86 6.36 0.43
C PRO A 215 8.84 5.23 0.30
N ILE A 216 7.66 5.47 0.90
CA ILE A 216 6.46 4.66 0.69
C ILE A 216 5.35 5.53 0.11
N VAL A 217 4.63 5.01 -0.89
CA VAL A 217 3.50 5.67 -1.53
C VAL A 217 2.21 4.92 -1.19
N VAL A 218 1.21 5.65 -0.73
CA VAL A 218 -0.07 5.10 -0.27
C VAL A 218 -1.23 6.03 -0.69
N PRO A 219 -2.49 5.56 -0.72
CA PRO A 219 -3.65 6.43 -0.88
C PRO A 219 -3.87 7.35 0.34
N ILE A 220 -4.59 8.46 0.13
CA ILE A 220 -4.95 9.41 1.21
C ILE A 220 -5.62 8.69 2.38
N GLY A 221 -5.20 9.06 3.59
CA GLY A 221 -5.69 8.50 4.86
C GLY A 221 -5.05 7.18 5.27
N VAL A 222 -4.12 6.63 4.46
CA VAL A 222 -3.38 5.40 4.80
C VAL A 222 -2.05 5.69 5.47
N GLY A 223 -1.46 6.86 5.23
CA GLY A 223 -0.12 7.26 5.72
C GLY A 223 0.05 7.13 7.23
N ASN A 224 -1.00 7.41 8.02
CA ASN A 224 -0.96 7.26 9.48
C ASN A 224 -0.78 5.80 9.97
N LEU A 225 -0.94 4.81 9.08
CA LEU A 225 -0.67 3.40 9.38
C LEU A 225 0.78 2.99 9.12
N VAL A 226 1.56 3.83 8.44
CA VAL A 226 2.92 3.48 7.98
C VAL A 226 4.00 4.45 8.46
N HIS A 227 3.65 5.66 8.92
CA HIS A 227 4.62 6.69 9.31
C HIS A 227 5.54 6.31 10.49
N ASP A 228 5.14 5.33 11.31
CA ASP A 228 5.91 4.83 12.47
C ASP A 228 6.73 3.56 12.14
N LEU A 229 6.80 3.16 10.88
CA LEU A 229 7.43 1.90 10.48
C LEU A 229 8.91 2.04 10.10
N GLY A 230 9.40 3.27 9.90
CA GLY A 230 10.81 3.54 9.58
C GLY A 230 11.07 3.97 8.13
N PHE A 231 10.04 4.27 7.35
CA PHE A 231 10.18 4.87 6.02
C PHE A 231 10.60 6.34 6.14
N HIS A 232 11.52 6.78 5.27
CA HIS A 232 12.01 8.16 5.28
C HIS A 232 10.91 9.16 4.93
N ILE A 233 10.14 8.89 3.88
CA ILE A 233 9.07 9.75 3.39
C ILE A 233 7.81 8.91 3.16
N VAL A 234 6.65 9.45 3.53
CA VAL A 234 5.33 8.88 3.23
C VAL A 234 4.60 9.82 2.30
N HIS A 235 4.38 9.37 1.06
CA HIS A 235 3.58 10.09 0.08
C HIS A 235 2.15 9.57 0.08
N GLU A 236 1.19 10.45 0.28
CA GLU A 236 -0.25 10.15 0.14
C GLU A 236 -0.76 10.71 -1.19
N LEU A 237 -1.34 9.87 -2.04
CA LEU A 237 -1.89 10.26 -3.33
C LEU A 237 -3.42 10.25 -3.32
N ASP A 238 -4.02 11.25 -3.99
CA ASP A 238 -5.44 11.27 -4.38
C ASP A 238 -5.61 10.59 -5.76
N TYR A 239 -6.85 10.25 -6.12
CA TYR A 239 -7.14 9.67 -7.44
C TYR A 239 -6.67 10.57 -8.59
N TRP A 240 -6.05 9.93 -9.58
CA TRP A 240 -5.46 10.57 -10.76
C TRP A 240 -4.25 11.47 -10.46
N GLN A 241 -3.85 11.56 -9.21
CA GLN A 241 -2.61 12.25 -8.87
C GLN A 241 -1.42 11.40 -9.27
N THR A 242 -0.44 12.04 -9.89
CA THR A 242 0.84 11.46 -10.28
C THR A 242 1.96 12.09 -9.47
N ILE A 243 2.88 11.27 -8.99
CA ILE A 243 4.14 11.69 -8.39
C ILE A 243 5.30 11.18 -9.25
N GLU A 244 6.34 12.00 -9.39
CA GLU A 244 7.59 11.61 -10.03
C GLU A 244 8.64 11.33 -8.95
N LEU A 245 9.20 10.14 -8.95
CA LEU A 245 10.22 9.67 -8.01
C LEU A 245 11.39 9.04 -8.78
N GLY A 246 12.43 9.83 -9.00
CA GLY A 246 13.53 9.44 -9.87
C GLY A 246 13.03 9.12 -11.30
N PRO A 247 13.32 7.92 -11.83
CA PRO A 247 12.88 7.54 -13.17
C PRO A 247 11.41 7.12 -13.26
N LEU A 248 10.68 7.09 -12.11
CA LEU A 248 9.32 6.59 -12.05
C LEU A 248 8.30 7.73 -12.09
N LYS A 249 7.19 7.47 -12.80
CA LYS A 249 5.91 8.18 -12.66
C LYS A 249 4.90 7.21 -12.05
N ILE A 250 4.39 7.53 -10.87
CA ILE A 250 3.44 6.70 -10.14
C ILE A 250 2.13 7.45 -10.02
N SER A 251 1.06 6.90 -10.57
CA SER A 251 -0.28 7.49 -10.53
C SER A 251 -1.22 6.60 -9.74
N LEU A 252 -2.01 7.17 -8.83
CA LEU A 252 -3.09 6.44 -8.17
C LEU A 252 -4.34 6.48 -9.04
N THR A 253 -4.93 5.32 -9.32
CA THR A 253 -6.17 5.19 -10.08
C THR A 253 -7.33 4.77 -9.18
N PRO A 254 -8.57 5.15 -9.51
CA PRO A 254 -9.74 4.64 -8.79
C PRO A 254 -9.88 3.12 -9.00
N CYS A 255 -10.54 2.46 -8.03
CA CYS A 255 -11.02 1.09 -8.15
C CYS A 255 -12.39 0.97 -7.46
N HIS A 256 -13.05 -0.17 -7.61
CA HIS A 256 -14.35 -0.43 -6.98
C HIS A 256 -14.17 -1.36 -5.78
N HIS A 257 -13.82 -0.78 -4.64
CA HIS A 257 -13.48 -1.49 -3.41
C HIS A 257 -13.85 -0.67 -2.16
N TRP A 258 -13.23 -0.94 -1.03
CA TRP A 258 -13.34 -0.18 0.21
C TRP A 258 -12.01 -0.16 0.97
N GLY A 259 -11.73 0.94 1.70
CA GLY A 259 -10.39 1.18 2.27
C GLY A 259 -10.28 0.99 3.78
N ALA A 260 -11.35 0.57 4.47
CA ALA A 260 -11.30 0.48 5.93
C ALA A 260 -10.46 -0.70 6.42
N ARG A 261 -9.52 -0.44 7.34
CA ARG A 261 -8.78 -1.49 8.04
C ARG A 261 -9.60 -2.11 9.17
N PHE A 262 -10.46 -1.30 9.79
CA PHE A 262 -11.45 -1.68 10.81
C PHE A 262 -12.79 -1.06 10.46
N LEU A 263 -13.89 -1.58 11.00
CA LEU A 263 -15.24 -1.12 10.70
C LEU A 263 -15.48 0.40 10.84
N ALA A 264 -14.70 1.08 11.67
CA ALA A 264 -14.79 2.52 11.90
C ALA A 264 -13.89 3.38 10.99
N ASP A 265 -13.02 2.78 10.18
CA ASP A 265 -11.94 3.46 9.43
C ASP A 265 -12.33 3.79 7.98
N LEU A 266 -13.59 4.15 7.72
CA LEU A 266 -14.14 4.38 6.39
C LEU A 266 -13.57 5.62 5.65
N HIS A 267 -12.68 6.36 6.27
CA HIS A 267 -12.11 7.60 5.72
C HIS A 267 -10.88 7.36 4.84
N ARG A 268 -10.37 6.12 4.79
CA ARG A 268 -9.18 5.77 4.01
C ARG A 268 -9.54 5.53 2.56
N ASP A 269 -8.76 6.13 1.68
CA ASP A 269 -8.87 5.87 0.26
C ASP A 269 -8.13 4.57 -0.11
N PHE A 270 -8.34 4.12 -1.32
CA PHE A 270 -7.86 2.85 -1.87
C PHE A 270 -7.80 2.99 -3.40
N GLY A 271 -6.95 2.24 -4.07
CA GLY A 271 -6.83 2.35 -5.53
C GLY A 271 -5.79 1.41 -6.11
N GLY A 272 -5.67 1.43 -7.43
CA GLY A 272 -4.59 0.82 -8.16
C GLY A 272 -3.45 1.80 -8.43
N PHE A 273 -2.29 1.30 -8.82
CA PHE A 273 -1.16 2.12 -9.26
C PHE A 273 -0.83 1.87 -10.71
N VAL A 274 -0.73 2.94 -11.50
CA VAL A 274 -0.02 2.93 -12.77
C VAL A 274 1.41 3.38 -12.51
N ILE A 275 2.36 2.55 -12.90
CA ILE A 275 3.79 2.74 -12.71
C ILE A 275 4.44 2.79 -14.09
N ALA A 276 4.96 3.95 -14.47
CA ALA A 276 5.66 4.16 -15.73
C ALA A 276 7.14 4.45 -15.49
N SER A 277 8.02 3.79 -16.25
CA SER A 277 9.46 3.96 -16.22
C SER A 277 10.05 3.62 -17.58
N ASN A 278 10.85 4.53 -18.16
CA ASN A 278 11.61 4.28 -19.39
C ASN A 278 10.80 3.68 -20.54
N GLY A 279 9.57 4.19 -20.75
CA GLY A 279 8.67 3.73 -21.80
C GLY A 279 7.86 2.47 -21.45
N ARG A 280 8.12 1.82 -20.33
CA ARG A 280 7.37 0.66 -19.82
C ARG A 280 6.27 1.12 -18.86
N THR A 281 5.10 0.49 -18.94
CA THR A 281 3.96 0.85 -18.10
C THR A 281 3.30 -0.38 -17.50
N LEU A 282 3.29 -0.46 -16.18
CA LEU A 282 2.64 -1.52 -15.42
C LEU A 282 1.45 -0.95 -14.64
N PHE A 283 0.34 -1.64 -14.65
CA PHE A 283 -0.83 -1.36 -13.80
C PHE A 283 -1.00 -2.45 -12.75
N HIS A 284 -0.91 -2.09 -11.48
CA HIS A 284 -1.30 -2.94 -10.36
C HIS A 284 -2.67 -2.49 -9.87
N CYS A 285 -3.68 -3.32 -10.10
CA CYS A 285 -5.08 -2.97 -9.82
C CYS A 285 -5.37 -2.74 -8.32
N GLY A 286 -4.61 -3.37 -7.42
CA GLY A 286 -5.08 -3.56 -6.06
C GLY A 286 -6.30 -4.47 -6.05
N ASP A 287 -7.17 -4.31 -5.05
CA ASP A 287 -8.45 -5.03 -5.00
C ASP A 287 -9.55 -4.21 -5.65
N SER A 288 -10.33 -4.87 -6.49
CA SER A 288 -11.47 -4.24 -7.17
C SER A 288 -12.50 -5.28 -7.63
N ALA A 289 -13.77 -4.93 -7.50
CA ALA A 289 -14.79 -5.50 -8.35
C ALA A 289 -14.66 -4.94 -9.78
N TYR A 290 -15.27 -5.61 -10.75
CA TYR A 290 -15.37 -5.03 -12.09
C TYR A 290 -16.20 -3.74 -12.07
N PHE A 291 -15.69 -2.71 -12.75
CA PHE A 291 -16.37 -1.41 -12.88
C PHE A 291 -15.96 -0.70 -14.19
N PRO A 292 -16.79 0.23 -14.70
CA PRO A 292 -16.51 0.89 -15.99
C PRO A 292 -15.24 1.73 -16.05
N GLY A 293 -14.62 2.04 -14.89
CA GLY A 293 -13.40 2.84 -14.82
C GLY A 293 -12.17 2.16 -15.41
N PHE A 294 -12.20 0.83 -15.67
CA PHE A 294 -11.09 0.15 -16.37
C PHE A 294 -10.89 0.72 -17.77
N LYS A 295 -11.97 1.02 -18.48
CA LYS A 295 -11.90 1.68 -19.78
C LYS A 295 -11.27 3.07 -19.68
N GLU A 296 -11.66 3.88 -18.69
CA GLU A 296 -11.09 5.21 -18.48
C GLU A 296 -9.59 5.13 -18.15
N ILE A 297 -9.17 4.13 -17.36
CA ILE A 297 -7.75 3.90 -17.05
C ILE A 297 -6.99 3.56 -18.34
N GLY A 298 -7.51 2.65 -19.17
CA GLY A 298 -6.90 2.29 -20.47
C GLY A 298 -6.84 3.46 -21.46
N GLU A 299 -7.84 4.35 -21.46
CA GLU A 299 -7.84 5.56 -22.29
C GLU A 299 -6.78 6.60 -21.85
N ARG A 300 -6.43 6.59 -20.54
CA ARG A 300 -5.45 7.55 -19.98
C ARG A 300 -4.01 7.04 -20.07
N TYR A 301 -3.81 5.73 -20.03
CA TYR A 301 -2.49 5.11 -19.92
C TYR A 301 -2.32 3.99 -20.93
N ASN A 302 -1.20 3.98 -21.64
CA ASN A 302 -0.84 2.84 -22.50
C ASN A 302 -0.24 1.73 -21.63
N ILE A 303 -1.09 0.81 -21.16
CA ILE A 303 -0.69 -0.23 -20.21
C ILE A 303 -0.12 -1.43 -20.96
N GLU A 304 1.10 -1.82 -20.65
CA GLU A 304 1.70 -3.04 -21.18
C GLU A 304 1.35 -4.26 -20.31
N VAL A 305 1.51 -4.12 -19.00
CA VAL A 305 1.28 -5.22 -18.05
C VAL A 305 0.22 -4.83 -17.04
N ALA A 306 -0.86 -5.62 -16.96
CA ALA A 306 -1.92 -5.45 -15.96
C ALA A 306 -1.89 -6.59 -14.94
N LEU A 307 -1.66 -6.26 -13.67
CA LEU A 307 -1.78 -7.16 -12.53
C LEU A 307 -3.20 -7.07 -11.98
N LEU A 308 -4.04 -8.10 -12.25
CA LEU A 308 -5.47 -8.07 -11.95
C LEU A 308 -5.88 -9.14 -10.92
N PRO A 309 -6.71 -8.79 -9.89
CA PRO A 309 -7.20 -9.76 -8.93
C PRO A 309 -8.21 -10.70 -9.55
N ILE A 310 -8.12 -12.00 -9.20
CA ILE A 310 -9.03 -13.04 -9.71
C ILE A 310 -9.60 -13.95 -8.61
N GLY A 311 -9.39 -13.60 -7.33
CA GLY A 311 -9.84 -14.38 -6.17
C GLY A 311 -10.75 -13.58 -5.26
N ALA A 312 -11.23 -14.23 -4.20
CA ALA A 312 -12.13 -13.67 -3.20
C ALA A 312 -13.51 -13.20 -3.75
N TYR A 313 -13.92 -13.73 -4.91
CA TYR A 313 -15.20 -13.37 -5.54
C TYR A 313 -16.43 -14.08 -4.96
N GLU A 314 -16.23 -15.13 -4.16
CA GLU A 314 -17.28 -15.81 -3.41
C GLU A 314 -17.46 -15.18 -2.01
N ALA A 315 -18.59 -15.47 -1.35
CA ALA A 315 -18.79 -15.03 0.02
C ALA A 315 -17.62 -15.49 0.94
N PRO A 316 -17.28 -14.77 2.00
CA PRO A 316 -17.98 -13.61 2.58
C PRO A 316 -17.69 -12.27 1.90
N THR A 317 -16.63 -12.13 1.12
CA THR A 317 -16.26 -10.89 0.44
C THR A 317 -17.14 -10.63 -0.79
N GLY A 318 -17.06 -11.50 -1.81
CA GLY A 318 -17.97 -11.53 -2.93
C GLY A 318 -17.70 -10.52 -4.04
N ARG A 319 -18.48 -10.66 -5.12
CA ARG A 319 -18.34 -9.88 -6.37
C ARG A 319 -18.69 -8.39 -6.25
N GLU A 320 -19.23 -7.96 -5.14
CA GLU A 320 -19.48 -6.54 -4.88
C GLU A 320 -18.20 -5.75 -4.66
N VAL A 321 -17.10 -6.43 -4.30
CA VAL A 321 -15.80 -5.81 -3.99
C VAL A 321 -14.61 -6.52 -4.64
N HIS A 322 -14.81 -7.69 -5.24
CA HIS A 322 -13.80 -8.46 -5.97
C HIS A 322 -14.36 -8.97 -7.30
N MET A 323 -13.61 -8.80 -8.38
CA MET A 323 -13.98 -9.37 -9.68
C MET A 323 -13.70 -10.87 -9.71
N ASN A 324 -14.51 -11.61 -10.47
CA ASN A 324 -14.22 -13.00 -10.79
C ASN A 324 -13.27 -13.09 -11.99
N PRO A 325 -12.75 -14.29 -12.33
CA PRO A 325 -11.81 -14.45 -13.44
C PRO A 325 -12.33 -13.97 -14.79
N GLU A 326 -13.61 -14.15 -15.10
CA GLU A 326 -14.22 -13.70 -16.36
C GLU A 326 -14.29 -12.17 -16.43
N GLU A 327 -14.59 -11.54 -15.30
CA GLU A 327 -14.58 -10.07 -15.18
C GLU A 327 -13.17 -9.50 -15.28
N ALA A 328 -12.16 -10.23 -14.80
CA ALA A 328 -10.76 -9.82 -14.96
C ALA A 328 -10.31 -9.83 -16.43
N VAL A 329 -10.75 -10.82 -17.23
CA VAL A 329 -10.51 -10.79 -18.69
C VAL A 329 -11.20 -9.61 -19.34
N LYS A 330 -12.44 -9.30 -18.94
CA LYS A 330 -13.16 -8.13 -19.45
C LYS A 330 -12.45 -6.83 -19.09
N ALA A 331 -12.01 -6.68 -17.85
CA ALA A 331 -11.24 -5.52 -17.39
C ALA A 331 -9.92 -5.39 -18.17
N PHE A 332 -9.22 -6.49 -18.41
CA PHE A 332 -8.01 -6.55 -19.23
C PHE A 332 -8.23 -6.00 -20.65
N LEU A 333 -9.31 -6.43 -21.30
CA LEU A 333 -9.66 -5.96 -22.65
C LEU A 333 -10.01 -4.47 -22.67
N GLU A 334 -10.71 -3.97 -21.62
CA GLU A 334 -11.06 -2.56 -21.48
C GLU A 334 -9.86 -1.68 -21.16
N LEU A 335 -8.86 -2.19 -20.43
CA LEU A 335 -7.58 -1.55 -20.18
C LEU A 335 -6.73 -1.44 -21.48
N GLY A 336 -7.00 -2.27 -22.49
CA GLY A 336 -6.17 -2.34 -23.68
C GLY A 336 -4.76 -2.86 -23.42
N ALA A 337 -4.52 -3.54 -22.30
CA ALA A 337 -3.20 -4.00 -21.90
C ALA A 337 -2.69 -5.14 -22.82
N GLU A 338 -1.36 -5.32 -22.87
CA GLU A 338 -0.73 -6.34 -23.71
C GLU A 338 -0.63 -7.69 -22.97
N THR A 339 -0.34 -7.67 -21.68
CA THR A 339 -0.19 -8.88 -20.84
C THR A 339 -1.02 -8.76 -19.58
N LEU A 340 -1.78 -9.80 -19.22
CA LEU A 340 -2.45 -9.95 -17.94
C LEU A 340 -1.70 -10.94 -17.06
N ILE A 341 -1.32 -10.50 -15.86
CA ILE A 341 -0.80 -11.34 -14.80
C ILE A 341 -1.86 -11.42 -13.68
N PRO A 342 -2.42 -12.61 -13.42
CA PRO A 342 -3.41 -12.76 -12.36
C PRO A 342 -2.80 -12.74 -10.98
N MET A 343 -3.50 -12.12 -10.03
CA MET A 343 -3.09 -12.03 -8.62
C MET A 343 -4.27 -12.27 -7.66
N HIS A 344 -4.02 -12.16 -6.37
CA HIS A 344 -5.02 -12.22 -5.29
C HIS A 344 -5.73 -13.58 -5.19
N TYR A 345 -5.04 -14.70 -5.47
CA TYR A 345 -5.58 -16.06 -5.37
C TYR A 345 -4.55 -17.02 -4.76
N GLY A 346 -5.03 -18.16 -4.26
CA GLY A 346 -4.20 -19.30 -3.86
C GLY A 346 -3.35 -19.13 -2.59
N THR A 347 -3.14 -17.92 -2.09
CA THR A 347 -2.29 -17.62 -0.93
C THR A 347 -3.05 -17.64 0.40
N PHE A 348 -4.16 -16.95 0.46
CA PHE A 348 -5.07 -16.92 1.60
C PHE A 348 -6.46 -17.36 1.14
N ARG A 349 -7.19 -18.06 2.01
CA ARG A 349 -8.58 -18.39 1.72
C ARG A 349 -9.47 -17.28 2.25
N LEU A 350 -9.91 -16.40 1.37
CA LEU A 350 -10.74 -15.23 1.69
C LEU A 350 -12.20 -15.43 1.27
N GLY A 351 -12.44 -16.32 0.30
CA GLY A 351 -13.76 -16.69 -0.19
C GLY A 351 -14.03 -18.18 -0.11
N PHE A 352 -15.24 -18.58 -0.52
CA PHE A 352 -15.66 -20.00 -0.56
C PHE A 352 -15.24 -20.73 -1.83
N GLU A 353 -14.74 -20.00 -2.85
CA GLU A 353 -14.26 -20.60 -4.09
C GLU A 353 -13.10 -21.57 -3.82
N PRO A 354 -12.99 -22.66 -4.62
CA PRO A 354 -11.85 -23.55 -4.57
C PRO A 354 -10.56 -22.83 -4.95
N LEU A 355 -9.49 -23.04 -4.17
CA LEU A 355 -8.21 -22.30 -4.32
C LEU A 355 -7.54 -22.46 -5.69
N HIS A 356 -7.81 -23.55 -6.39
CA HIS A 356 -7.25 -23.88 -7.72
C HIS A 356 -8.13 -23.43 -8.89
N GLU A 357 -9.37 -23.04 -8.61
CA GLU A 357 -10.36 -22.68 -9.63
C GLU A 357 -10.04 -21.36 -10.36
N PRO A 358 -9.62 -20.26 -9.67
CA PRO A 358 -9.50 -18.95 -10.32
C PRO A 358 -8.63 -18.95 -11.58
N PRO A 359 -7.39 -19.50 -11.61
CA PRO A 359 -6.57 -19.49 -12.81
C PRO A 359 -7.15 -20.36 -13.93
N GLN A 360 -7.85 -21.45 -13.60
CA GLN A 360 -8.48 -22.32 -14.60
C GLN A 360 -9.63 -21.60 -15.30
N ARG A 361 -10.46 -20.88 -14.54
CA ARG A 361 -11.56 -20.06 -15.08
C ARG A 361 -11.02 -18.89 -15.90
N LEU A 362 -9.94 -18.25 -15.43
CA LEU A 362 -9.29 -17.17 -16.18
C LEU A 362 -8.84 -17.63 -17.56
N LEU A 363 -8.11 -18.75 -17.65
CA LEU A 363 -7.64 -19.30 -18.92
C LEU A 363 -8.80 -19.73 -19.82
N ALA A 364 -9.86 -20.32 -19.25
CA ALA A 364 -11.05 -20.69 -20.02
C ALA A 364 -11.76 -19.44 -20.58
N ALA A 365 -11.90 -18.39 -19.79
CA ALA A 365 -12.46 -17.14 -20.24
C ALA A 365 -11.56 -16.46 -21.29
N ALA A 366 -10.26 -16.37 -21.07
CA ALA A 366 -9.32 -15.79 -22.02
C ALA A 366 -9.35 -16.52 -23.38
N ARG A 367 -9.44 -17.86 -23.37
CA ARG A 367 -9.60 -18.67 -24.57
C ARG A 367 -10.88 -18.31 -25.33
N SER A 368 -12.00 -18.09 -24.65
CA SER A 368 -13.26 -17.71 -25.27
C SER A 368 -13.22 -16.32 -25.92
N TYR A 369 -12.33 -15.45 -25.48
CA TYR A 369 -12.07 -14.14 -26.08
C TYR A 369 -10.89 -14.12 -27.05
N GLY A 370 -10.20 -15.28 -27.30
CA GLY A 370 -9.05 -15.37 -28.20
C GLY A 370 -7.81 -14.60 -27.71
N VAL A 371 -7.62 -14.51 -26.39
CA VAL A 371 -6.49 -13.77 -25.77
C VAL A 371 -5.71 -14.61 -24.75
N GLU A 372 -5.80 -15.95 -24.83
CA GLU A 372 -5.13 -16.85 -23.88
C GLU A 372 -3.60 -16.65 -23.86
N GLU A 373 -3.01 -16.38 -25.01
CA GLU A 373 -1.56 -16.13 -25.16
C GLU A 373 -1.07 -14.85 -24.45
N LYS A 374 -1.99 -13.96 -24.11
CA LYS A 374 -1.71 -12.73 -23.35
C LYS A 374 -1.80 -12.92 -21.83
N ILE A 375 -2.15 -14.12 -21.37
CA ILE A 375 -2.29 -14.43 -19.94
C ILE A 375 -1.02 -15.09 -19.42
N LEU A 376 -0.34 -14.44 -18.52
CA LEU A 376 0.88 -14.93 -17.89
C LEU A 376 0.61 -15.38 -16.45
N VAL A 377 0.29 -16.67 -16.25
CA VAL A 377 0.12 -17.25 -14.92
C VAL A 377 1.49 -17.52 -14.32
N MET A 378 1.90 -16.71 -13.37
CA MET A 378 3.22 -16.79 -12.74
C MET A 378 3.30 -17.87 -11.66
N THR A 379 4.50 -18.39 -11.43
CA THR A 379 4.86 -19.17 -10.25
C THR A 379 5.49 -18.27 -9.22
N GLU A 380 5.08 -18.37 -7.96
CA GLU A 380 5.62 -17.56 -6.87
C GLU A 380 7.16 -17.73 -6.77
N GLY A 381 7.88 -16.63 -6.68
CA GLY A 381 9.34 -16.57 -6.54
C GLY A 381 10.14 -16.77 -7.82
N LYS A 382 9.49 -17.02 -8.98
CA LYS A 382 10.17 -17.08 -10.27
C LYS A 382 10.11 -15.73 -10.97
N PRO A 383 11.25 -15.05 -11.18
CA PRO A 383 11.30 -13.82 -11.96
C PRO A 383 10.93 -14.06 -13.43
N VAL A 384 10.22 -13.12 -14.00
CA VAL A 384 9.91 -13.08 -15.45
C VAL A 384 10.33 -11.72 -15.98
N VAL A 385 11.11 -11.70 -17.06
CA VAL A 385 11.53 -10.50 -17.80
C VAL A 385 10.61 -10.33 -19.01
N LEU A 386 10.09 -9.12 -19.17
CA LEU A 386 9.22 -8.70 -20.27
C LEU A 386 9.84 -7.55 -21.03
#